data_e95b730a0ae3fbb1641e1343db7eca46
#
_entry.id   e95b730a0ae3fbb1641e1343db7eca46
#
_cell.length_a   1.000
_cell.length_b   1.000
_cell.length_c   1.000
_cell.angle_alpha   90.00
_cell.angle_beta   90.00
_cell.angle_gamma   90.00
#
_symmetry.space_group_name_H-M   'P 1'
#
loop_
_entity.id
_entity.type
_entity.pdbx_description
1 polymer ?
#
loop_
_entity_poly.entity_id
_entity_poly.type
_entity_poly.pdbx_seq_one_letter_code
_entity_poly.pdbx_strand_id
1 'polypeptide(L)'
;MPNYLTTNPHSWEFLCERYLIVMRNKLFLLSCLLLLPLCILKAEQASLSVTNSSNYTLTVKIMKYGGGLYRTLYIPAKETRTAYFSSTGWFYTKTKAEKSMSATLYKKDEECFEIVCDHRGYSEASMTYFVSEYGGNAGESISKAEFEKDY
;
A
#
# COMPACT_ATOMS: atom_id res chain seq x y z
N MET A 1 -7.59 40.25 -76.97
CA MET A 1 -7.32 40.78 -75.60
C MET A 1 -7.43 39.61 -74.63
N PRO A 2 -6.38 39.14 -73.96
CA PRO A 2 -6.44 38.03 -72.99
C PRO A 2 -6.88 38.56 -71.62
N ASN A 3 -7.92 37.94 -71.04
CA ASN A 3 -8.41 38.21 -69.70
C ASN A 3 -7.40 37.65 -68.70
N TYR A 4 -6.77 38.48 -67.88
CA TYR A 4 -6.02 38.10 -66.73
C TYR A 4 -6.96 37.72 -65.56
N LEU A 5 -6.99 36.44 -65.21
CA LEU A 5 -7.57 35.98 -63.96
C LEU A 5 -6.68 36.46 -62.79
N THR A 6 -7.15 37.46 -62.06
CA THR A 6 -6.53 37.84 -60.78
C THR A 6 -6.82 36.76 -59.76
N THR A 7 -5.87 35.92 -59.50
CA THR A 7 -5.88 34.99 -58.36
C THR A 7 -5.72 35.82 -57.09
N ASN A 8 -6.73 35.80 -56.21
CA ASN A 8 -6.79 36.53 -54.97
C ASN A 8 -5.78 35.86 -53.97
N PRO A 9 -4.72 36.56 -53.53
CA PRO A 9 -3.64 35.95 -52.71
C PRO A 9 -4.11 35.64 -51.23
N HIS A 10 -5.28 36.10 -50.84
CA HIS A 10 -5.76 35.92 -49.47
C HIS A 10 -6.37 34.55 -49.18
N SER A 11 -6.56 33.67 -50.17
CA SER A 11 -7.17 32.36 -49.90
C SER A 11 -6.21 31.35 -49.23
N TRP A 12 -4.90 31.52 -49.39
CA TRP A 12 -3.90 30.62 -48.82
C TRP A 12 -3.62 30.85 -47.33
N GLU A 13 -3.63 32.09 -46.89
CA GLU A 13 -3.41 32.45 -45.50
C GLU A 13 -4.54 31.94 -44.62
N PHE A 14 -5.79 32.02 -45.07
CA PHE A 14 -6.97 31.55 -44.33
C PHE A 14 -7.01 30.01 -44.13
N LEU A 15 -6.49 29.26 -45.13
CA LEU A 15 -6.39 27.81 -45.04
C LEU A 15 -5.27 27.37 -44.10
N CYS A 16 -4.16 28.10 -44.07
CA CYS A 16 -3.01 27.81 -43.22
C CYS A 16 -3.36 28.07 -41.74
N GLU A 17 -4.04 29.16 -41.41
CA GLU A 17 -4.47 29.44 -40.04
C GLU A 17 -5.49 28.41 -39.50
N ARG A 18 -6.46 28.01 -40.32
CA ARG A 18 -7.42 26.96 -39.92
C ARG A 18 -6.74 25.59 -39.71
N TYR A 19 -5.76 25.26 -40.54
CA TYR A 19 -5.01 24.01 -40.40
C TYR A 19 -4.15 24.01 -39.13
N LEU A 20 -3.50 25.11 -38.80
CA LEU A 20 -2.71 25.29 -37.57
C LEU A 20 -3.57 25.22 -36.30
N ILE A 21 -4.77 25.81 -36.31
CA ILE A 21 -5.70 25.77 -35.18
C ILE A 21 -6.21 24.32 -34.95
N VAL A 22 -6.55 23.61 -36.01
CA VAL A 22 -7.02 22.22 -35.92
C VAL A 22 -5.90 21.28 -35.44
N MET A 23 -4.65 21.47 -35.91
CA MET A 23 -3.49 20.70 -35.45
C MET A 23 -3.19 21.01 -33.97
N ARG A 24 -3.25 22.28 -33.57
CA ARG A 24 -3.01 22.68 -32.17
C ARG A 24 -4.06 22.10 -31.21
N ASN A 25 -5.32 22.07 -31.60
CA ASN A 25 -6.39 21.45 -30.81
C ASN A 25 -6.28 19.93 -30.73
N LYS A 26 -5.87 19.26 -31.83
CA LYS A 26 -5.61 17.80 -31.82
C LYS A 26 -4.42 17.44 -30.95
N LEU A 27 -3.35 18.23 -30.98
CA LEU A 27 -2.16 18.04 -30.14
C LEU A 27 -2.48 18.25 -28.66
N PHE A 28 -3.33 19.24 -28.34
CA PHE A 28 -3.78 19.51 -26.97
C PHE A 28 -4.69 18.37 -26.45
N LEU A 29 -5.61 17.85 -27.26
CA LEU A 29 -6.45 16.70 -26.93
C LEU A 29 -5.63 15.42 -26.73
N LEU A 30 -4.61 15.20 -27.55
CA LEU A 30 -3.71 14.05 -27.43
C LEU A 30 -2.85 14.16 -26.17
N SER A 31 -2.39 15.36 -25.82
CA SER A 31 -1.65 15.63 -24.57
C SER A 31 -2.53 15.42 -23.33
N CYS A 32 -3.78 15.86 -23.33
CA CYS A 32 -4.73 15.60 -22.25
C CYS A 32 -5.07 14.10 -22.12
N LEU A 33 -5.18 13.37 -23.22
CA LEU A 33 -5.45 11.94 -23.21
C LEU A 33 -4.26 11.11 -22.66
N LEU A 34 -3.02 11.58 -22.87
CA LEU A 34 -1.81 10.97 -22.32
C LEU A 34 -1.60 11.28 -20.82
N LEU A 35 -2.18 12.36 -20.30
CA LEU A 35 -2.12 12.75 -18.89
C LEU A 35 -3.22 12.10 -18.02
N LEU A 36 -4.29 11.58 -18.64
CA LEU A 36 -5.39 10.89 -17.94
C LEU A 36 -5.02 9.59 -17.21
N PRO A 37 -4.04 8.76 -17.64
CA PRO A 37 -3.69 7.55 -16.91
C PRO A 37 -2.81 7.79 -15.68
N LEU A 38 -2.42 9.03 -15.37
CA LEU A 38 -1.68 9.38 -14.15
C LEU A 38 -2.58 9.66 -12.93
N CYS A 39 -3.89 9.61 -13.05
CA CYS A 39 -4.76 9.29 -11.92
C CYS A 39 -4.49 7.83 -11.55
N ILE A 40 -3.43 7.60 -10.77
CA ILE A 40 -3.18 6.35 -10.06
C ILE A 40 -4.48 6.03 -9.35
N LEU A 41 -5.24 5.07 -9.87
CA LEU A 41 -6.29 4.39 -9.15
C LEU A 41 -5.59 3.84 -7.90
N LYS A 42 -5.66 4.58 -6.81
CA LYS A 42 -5.23 4.10 -5.51
C LYS A 42 -6.17 2.93 -5.24
N ALA A 43 -5.69 1.72 -5.50
CA ALA A 43 -6.46 0.54 -5.19
C ALA A 43 -6.79 0.64 -3.69
N GLU A 44 -8.07 0.78 -3.38
CA GLU A 44 -8.55 0.78 -2.02
C GLU A 44 -8.16 -0.57 -1.41
N GLN A 45 -7.23 -0.55 -0.47
CA GLN A 45 -6.68 -1.72 0.19
C GLN A 45 -6.77 -1.53 1.68
N ALA A 46 -7.26 -2.56 2.36
CA ALA A 46 -7.18 -2.57 3.80
C ALA A 46 -5.71 -2.67 4.25
N SER A 47 -5.41 -2.05 5.38
CA SER A 47 -4.06 -1.99 5.90
C SER A 47 -4.01 -2.18 7.42
N LEU A 48 -2.90 -2.77 7.88
CA LEU A 48 -2.52 -2.86 9.28
C LEU A 48 -1.14 -2.25 9.44
N SER A 49 -1.06 -1.12 10.15
CA SER A 49 0.20 -0.49 10.52
C SER A 49 0.67 -1.01 11.87
N VAL A 50 1.85 -1.62 11.90
CA VAL A 50 2.45 -2.17 13.12
C VAL A 50 3.64 -1.32 13.53
N THR A 51 3.56 -0.72 14.71
CA THR A 51 4.61 0.14 15.28
C THR A 51 5.36 -0.59 16.39
N ASN A 52 6.65 -0.60 16.28
CA ASN A 52 7.55 -1.08 17.32
C ASN A 52 8.02 0.08 18.21
N SER A 53 7.42 0.26 19.38
CA SER A 53 7.82 1.30 20.34
C SER A 53 8.92 0.85 21.32
N SER A 54 9.51 -0.33 21.10
CA SER A 54 10.56 -0.90 21.94
C SER A 54 11.97 -0.66 21.38
N ASN A 55 12.99 -1.09 22.13
CA ASN A 55 14.39 -1.13 21.69
C ASN A 55 14.81 -2.52 21.16
N TYR A 56 13.84 -3.39 20.89
CA TYR A 56 14.01 -4.71 20.30
C TYR A 56 13.76 -4.64 18.79
N THR A 57 14.37 -5.53 18.03
CA THR A 57 13.91 -5.82 16.67
C THR A 57 12.76 -6.81 16.75
N LEU A 58 11.65 -6.52 16.11
CA LEU A 58 10.48 -7.40 16.10
C LEU A 58 10.36 -8.14 14.76
N THR A 59 10.03 -9.43 14.85
CA THR A 59 9.49 -10.20 13.74
C THR A 59 8.03 -10.52 14.08
N VAL A 60 7.10 -9.94 13.33
CA VAL A 60 5.66 -10.13 13.54
C VAL A 60 5.11 -10.97 12.40
N LYS A 61 4.62 -12.17 12.72
CA LYS A 61 3.90 -13.05 11.80
C LYS A 61 2.41 -12.77 11.92
N ILE A 62 1.77 -12.33 10.85
CA ILE A 62 0.31 -12.19 10.74
C ILE A 62 -0.22 -13.53 10.25
N MET A 63 -1.02 -14.19 11.08
CA MET A 63 -1.57 -15.51 10.83
C MET A 63 -3.05 -15.40 10.51
N LYS A 64 -3.55 -16.22 9.58
CA LYS A 64 -4.99 -16.34 9.32
C LYS A 64 -5.65 -17.15 10.44
N TYR A 65 -6.82 -16.71 10.89
CA TYR A 65 -7.67 -17.56 11.72
C TYR A 65 -8.12 -18.79 10.91
N GLY A 66 -7.93 -19.97 11.47
CA GLY A 66 -8.11 -21.23 10.72
C GLY A 66 -6.84 -21.79 10.10
N GLY A 67 -5.72 -21.08 10.22
CA GLY A 67 -4.38 -21.55 9.88
C GLY A 67 -3.74 -20.88 8.68
N GLY A 68 -2.42 -20.91 8.68
CA GLY A 68 -1.54 -20.39 7.63
C GLY A 68 -1.01 -19.00 7.87
N LEU A 69 0.24 -18.82 7.49
CA LEU A 69 0.91 -17.53 7.50
C LEU A 69 0.34 -16.64 6.39
N TYR A 70 -0.07 -15.43 6.75
CA TYR A 70 -0.45 -14.40 5.77
C TYR A 70 0.76 -13.57 5.35
N ARG A 71 1.48 -13.00 6.34
CA ARG A 71 2.65 -12.14 6.09
C ARG A 71 3.57 -12.08 7.30
N THR A 72 4.86 -11.90 7.03
CA THR A 72 5.86 -11.59 8.05
C THR A 72 6.33 -10.14 7.90
N LEU A 73 6.38 -9.39 9.00
CA LEU A 73 6.93 -8.04 9.08
C LEU A 73 8.19 -8.07 9.95
N TYR A 74 9.27 -7.49 9.43
CA TYR A 74 10.50 -7.21 10.18
C TYR A 74 10.53 -5.74 10.55
N ILE A 75 10.48 -5.43 11.85
CA ILE A 75 10.30 -4.08 12.35
C ILE A 75 11.46 -3.71 13.26
N PRO A 76 12.44 -2.94 12.79
CA PRO A 76 13.51 -2.42 13.65
C PRO A 76 12.95 -1.63 14.83
N ALA A 77 13.82 -1.39 15.83
CA ALA A 77 13.46 -0.58 16.98
C ALA A 77 12.95 0.80 16.56
N LYS A 78 11.82 1.24 17.14
CA LYS A 78 11.21 2.56 16.90
C LYS A 78 10.68 2.80 15.48
N GLU A 79 10.54 1.74 14.68
CA GLU A 79 9.98 1.84 13.32
C GLU A 79 8.55 1.32 13.23
N THR A 80 7.89 1.67 12.12
CA THR A 80 6.57 1.19 11.71
C THR A 80 6.66 0.48 10.38
N ARG A 81 5.91 -0.61 10.23
CA ARG A 81 5.73 -1.33 8.97
C ARG A 81 4.24 -1.58 8.74
N THR A 82 3.82 -1.55 7.47
CA THR A 82 2.43 -1.73 7.08
C THR A 82 2.25 -3.00 6.27
N ALA A 83 1.27 -3.79 6.64
CA ALA A 83 0.77 -4.91 5.84
C ALA A 83 -0.51 -4.48 5.12
N TYR A 84 -0.63 -4.84 3.84
CA TYR A 84 -1.80 -4.59 3.02
C TYR A 84 -2.56 -5.89 2.79
N PHE A 85 -3.90 -5.79 2.74
CA PHE A 85 -4.80 -6.93 2.59
C PHE A 85 -5.68 -6.74 1.36
N SER A 86 -5.90 -7.83 0.64
CA SER A 86 -6.72 -7.86 -0.59
C SER A 86 -8.08 -8.53 -0.40
N SER A 87 -8.38 -9.01 0.80
CA SER A 87 -9.65 -9.67 1.12
C SER A 87 -9.94 -9.57 2.61
N THR A 88 -11.22 -9.58 2.94
CA THR A 88 -11.72 -9.67 4.31
C THR A 88 -11.30 -10.98 4.97
N GLY A 89 -10.95 -10.93 6.26
CA GLY A 89 -10.59 -12.10 7.03
C GLY A 89 -10.30 -11.81 8.49
N TRP A 90 -10.20 -12.88 9.27
CA TRP A 90 -9.80 -12.87 10.67
C TRP A 90 -8.34 -13.27 10.81
N PHE A 91 -7.61 -12.53 11.64
CA PHE A 91 -6.17 -12.69 11.81
C PHE A 91 -5.80 -12.61 13.30
N TYR A 92 -4.63 -13.16 13.61
CA TYR A 92 -3.95 -12.99 14.89
C TYR A 92 -2.45 -12.83 14.63
N THR A 93 -1.66 -12.44 15.64
CA THR A 93 -0.23 -12.28 15.45
C THR A 93 0.58 -13.21 16.34
N LYS A 94 1.75 -13.62 15.83
CA LYS A 94 2.85 -14.19 16.61
C LYS A 94 4.04 -13.26 16.49
N THR A 95 4.65 -12.91 17.62
CA THR A 95 5.73 -11.92 17.66
C THR A 95 6.98 -12.52 18.28
N LYS A 96 8.12 -12.28 17.63
CA LYS A 96 9.45 -12.54 18.16
C LYS A 96 10.14 -11.20 18.41
N ALA A 97 10.67 -11.00 19.61
CA ALA A 97 11.45 -9.82 19.97
C ALA A 97 12.89 -10.20 20.28
N GLU A 98 13.84 -9.59 19.58
CA GLU A 98 15.27 -9.85 19.69
C GLU A 98 16.04 -8.57 20.02
N LYS A 99 16.98 -8.66 20.94
CA LYS A 99 17.92 -7.60 21.28
C LYS A 99 19.29 -8.24 21.53
N SER A 100 20.37 -7.57 21.12
CA SER A 100 21.72 -8.03 21.37
C SER A 100 21.94 -8.30 22.88
N MET A 101 22.50 -9.46 23.19
CA MET A 101 22.80 -9.91 24.57
C MET A 101 21.59 -10.12 25.49
N SER A 102 20.37 -10.12 24.96
CA SER A 102 19.14 -10.40 25.70
C SER A 102 18.50 -11.70 25.23
N ALA A 103 17.67 -12.31 26.09
CA ALA A 103 16.91 -13.48 25.69
C ALA A 103 15.90 -13.09 24.61
N THR A 104 15.74 -13.97 23.60
CA THR A 104 14.70 -13.81 22.60
C THR A 104 13.32 -14.13 23.22
N LEU A 105 12.37 -13.24 23.04
CA LEU A 105 11.01 -13.39 23.54
C LEU A 105 10.07 -13.79 22.41
N TYR A 106 9.18 -14.72 22.68
CA TYR A 106 8.15 -15.17 21.74
C TYR A 106 6.79 -15.04 22.37
N LYS A 107 5.87 -14.40 21.66
CA LYS A 107 4.49 -14.15 22.11
C LYS A 107 3.50 -14.47 20.99
N LYS A 108 2.28 -14.85 21.38
CA LYS A 108 1.13 -14.98 20.50
C LYS A 108 0.02 -14.11 21.07
N ASP A 109 -0.62 -13.30 20.25
CA ASP A 109 -1.78 -12.53 20.68
C ASP A 109 -2.97 -13.49 20.93
N GLU A 110 -3.65 -13.29 22.03
CA GLU A 110 -4.81 -14.12 22.43
C GLU A 110 -6.06 -13.75 21.64
N GLU A 111 -6.15 -12.48 21.19
CA GLU A 111 -7.31 -11.96 20.48
C GLU A 111 -7.09 -11.98 18.96
N CYS A 112 -8.14 -12.37 18.24
CA CYS A 112 -8.21 -12.25 16.80
C CYS A 112 -8.83 -10.90 16.43
N PHE A 113 -8.39 -10.33 15.32
CA PHE A 113 -8.93 -9.09 14.76
C PHE A 113 -9.43 -9.32 13.34
N GLU A 114 -10.50 -8.61 12.97
CA GLU A 114 -11.03 -8.64 11.61
C GLU A 114 -10.41 -7.51 10.77
N ILE A 115 -10.02 -7.85 9.57
CA ILE A 115 -9.70 -6.89 8.51
C ILE A 115 -10.81 -6.97 7.46
N VAL A 116 -11.49 -5.86 7.22
CA VAL A 116 -12.49 -5.72 6.15
C VAL A 116 -11.82 -5.18 4.90
N CYS A 117 -11.99 -5.89 3.79
CA CYS A 117 -11.52 -5.49 2.47
C CYS A 117 -12.47 -6.04 1.41
N ASP A 118 -13.66 -5.46 1.34
CA ASP A 118 -14.75 -5.86 0.44
C ASP A 118 -15.70 -4.67 0.19
N HIS A 119 -16.89 -4.94 -0.39
CA HIS A 119 -17.92 -3.94 -0.69
C HIS A 119 -18.42 -3.15 0.53
N ARG A 120 -18.17 -3.59 1.76
CA ARG A 120 -18.51 -2.87 3.00
C ARG A 120 -17.49 -1.76 3.33
N GLY A 121 -16.29 -1.82 2.74
CA GLY A 121 -15.23 -0.86 2.96
C GLY A 121 -13.85 -1.49 3.14
N TYR A 122 -12.91 -0.68 3.62
CA TYR A 122 -11.51 -1.05 3.82
C TYR A 122 -11.07 -0.66 5.22
N SER A 123 -10.56 -1.64 6.00
CA SER A 123 -10.00 -1.38 7.33
C SER A 123 -8.67 -0.64 7.23
N GLU A 124 -8.52 0.41 8.04
CA GLU A 124 -7.24 1.00 8.39
C GLU A 124 -7.00 0.76 9.89
N ALA A 125 -6.21 -0.25 10.20
CA ALA A 125 -5.93 -0.64 11.57
C ALA A 125 -4.51 -0.28 12.00
N SER A 126 -4.30 -0.06 13.29
CA SER A 126 -2.97 0.16 13.86
C SER A 126 -2.77 -0.68 15.12
N MET A 127 -1.54 -1.16 15.30
CA MET A 127 -1.12 -1.96 16.44
C MET A 127 0.24 -1.47 16.91
N THR A 128 0.43 -1.30 18.21
CA THR A 128 1.70 -0.84 18.77
C THR A 128 2.22 -1.85 19.79
N TYR A 129 3.43 -2.33 19.55
CA TYR A 129 4.12 -3.24 20.46
C TYR A 129 5.08 -2.49 21.41
N PHE A 130 4.91 -2.77 22.69
CA PHE A 130 5.80 -2.35 23.77
C PHE A 130 6.44 -3.62 24.37
N VAL A 131 7.76 -3.75 24.24
CA VAL A 131 8.48 -4.86 24.88
C VAL A 131 9.15 -4.32 26.13
N SER A 132 8.74 -4.84 27.29
CA SER A 132 9.34 -4.54 28.58
C SER A 132 10.27 -5.66 29.01
N GLU A 133 11.44 -5.31 29.58
CA GLU A 133 12.38 -6.27 30.18
C GLU A 133 11.79 -6.93 31.45
N TYR A 134 10.79 -6.32 32.06
CA TYR A 134 10.15 -6.78 33.30
C TYR A 134 8.87 -7.61 33.07
N GLY A 135 8.61 -8.02 31.84
CA GLY A 135 7.42 -8.80 31.47
C GLY A 135 6.16 -7.94 31.34
N GLY A 136 5.66 -7.76 30.11
CA GLY A 136 4.33 -7.22 29.84
C GLY A 136 3.34 -8.37 29.66
N ASN A 137 2.13 -8.21 30.18
CA ASN A 137 1.07 -9.24 30.15
C ASN A 137 0.30 -9.33 28.83
N ALA A 138 0.75 -8.66 27.75
CA ALA A 138 0.08 -8.75 26.47
C ALA A 138 0.52 -10.01 25.70
N GLY A 139 -0.43 -10.89 25.43
CA GLY A 139 -0.25 -12.13 24.69
C GLY A 139 0.34 -13.30 25.47
N GLU A 140 0.07 -14.51 25.01
CA GLU A 140 0.58 -15.76 25.56
C GLU A 140 2.06 -15.94 25.20
N SER A 141 2.90 -16.37 26.17
CA SER A 141 4.28 -16.76 25.89
C SER A 141 4.31 -18.12 25.20
N ILE A 142 4.91 -18.17 24.03
CA ILE A 142 5.03 -19.40 23.23
C ILE A 142 6.48 -19.85 23.09
N SER A 143 6.70 -21.11 22.70
CA SER A 143 8.03 -21.61 22.41
C SER A 143 8.52 -21.14 21.04
N LYS A 144 9.84 -21.20 20.80
CA LYS A 144 10.41 -21.00 19.47
C LYS A 144 9.78 -21.95 18.43
N ALA A 145 9.60 -23.23 18.78
CA ALA A 145 9.00 -24.20 17.88
C ALA A 145 7.56 -23.83 17.49
N GLU A 146 6.78 -23.27 18.41
CA GLU A 146 5.43 -22.80 18.12
C GLU A 146 5.42 -21.51 17.27
N PHE A 147 6.38 -20.61 17.49
CA PHE A 147 6.55 -19.43 16.65
C PHE A 147 6.89 -19.79 15.20
N GLU A 148 7.75 -20.81 14.98
CA GLU A 148 8.18 -21.24 13.66
C GLU A 148 7.07 -21.96 12.86
N LYS A 149 6.02 -22.43 13.51
CA LYS A 149 4.87 -23.04 12.82
C LYS A 149 4.05 -21.98 12.06
N ASP A 150 3.81 -22.22 10.80
CA ASP A 150 3.07 -21.35 9.87
C ASP A 150 1.62 -21.83 9.59
N TYR A 151 1.10 -22.69 10.43
CA TYR A 151 -0.25 -23.26 10.37
C TYR A 151 -0.97 -23.20 11.73
#